data_e21684bdb836bbb1536af55752647983
#
_entry.id   e21684bdb836bbb1536af55752647983
#
_cell.length_a   1.000
_cell.length_b   1.000
_cell.length_c   1.000
_cell.angle_alpha   90.00
_cell.angle_beta   90.00
_cell.angle_gamma   90.00
#
_symmetry.space_group_name_H-M   'P 1'
#
loop_
_entity.id
_entity.type
_entity.pdbx_description
1 polymer ?
#
loop_
_entity_poly.entity_id
_entity_poly.type
_entity_poly.pdbx_seq_one_letter_code
_entity_poly.pdbx_strand_id
1 'polypeptide(L)'
;MIAVNSLRVRLLAGAVVWISLALVVVGTLLAALFRDHVERRLEAELTIQVEQIAAALERPSTGPVILTHQPSDPRYSRPYSGSYWQVDGPEGPLFRSRSLWDVALTLPLDVSAGGGAHRRRIEGPDGQRLIALERTVTLPDAPGAYRVVAATDERELMAADAAFTRTLGLSLGVLALALVAAVAIQVRVGLRPLHRLSTGVAAIREGRIKRLEGRFPTETQPLVEDLNAVLQRNEEIVARGRVQAGNLAHGLKTPLSILSNEVDRLAADGAPQLAASMRGQITTMRRQIDYQLARARAAASLDVPGARVPVAPCVAAIQRTLARLHDGRDLQFAIDVQADHVFRGERQDLEEMLGNLMDNACKWARRQISVKSGCEEGRLTITIEDDGPGLPAEQLGGALAPGARFDEKVPGTGLGLAIVHDLAGLYSGSIALGSSSLGGLRAELTLPAG
;
A
#
# COMPACT_ATOMS: atom_id res chain seq x y z
N MET A 1 -4.22 -11.32 -9.15
CA MET A 1 -3.84 -10.26 -10.10
C MET A 1 -3.05 -9.21 -9.33
N ILE A 2 -1.74 -9.11 -9.56
CA ILE A 2 -0.90 -8.05 -8.97
C ILE A 2 -1.33 -6.75 -9.66
N ALA A 3 -1.84 -5.82 -8.88
CA ALA A 3 -2.32 -4.54 -9.41
C ALA A 3 -1.14 -3.81 -10.10
N VAL A 4 -1.15 -3.77 -11.42
CA VAL A 4 -0.13 -3.09 -12.27
C VAL A 4 0.03 -1.60 -11.89
N ASN A 5 -0.93 -1.03 -11.16
CA ASN A 5 -0.91 0.34 -10.64
C ASN A 5 -0.21 0.51 -9.28
N SER A 6 0.39 -0.53 -8.71
CA SER A 6 1.12 -0.39 -7.45
C SER A 6 2.43 0.37 -7.67
N LEU A 7 2.63 1.47 -6.94
CA LEU A 7 3.87 2.26 -6.95
C LEU A 7 5.10 1.38 -6.64
N ARG A 8 4.95 0.38 -5.76
CA ARG A 8 6.00 -0.59 -5.43
C ARG A 8 6.43 -1.39 -6.65
N VAL A 9 5.46 -1.93 -7.42
CA VAL A 9 5.73 -2.72 -8.63
C VAL A 9 6.42 -1.87 -9.69
N ARG A 10 5.97 -0.64 -9.90
CA ARG A 10 6.57 0.28 -10.88
C ARG A 10 8.01 0.65 -10.53
N LEU A 11 8.30 0.96 -9.26
CA LEU A 11 9.65 1.27 -8.79
C LEU A 11 10.58 0.07 -8.90
N LEU A 12 10.12 -1.13 -8.51
CA LEU A 12 10.92 -2.36 -8.63
C LEU A 12 11.17 -2.73 -10.08
N ALA A 13 10.15 -2.68 -10.93
CA ALA A 13 10.31 -2.97 -12.36
C ALA A 13 11.29 -2.00 -13.03
N GLY A 14 11.17 -0.71 -12.74
CA GLY A 14 12.10 0.30 -13.23
C GLY A 14 13.53 0.04 -12.78
N ALA A 15 13.74 -0.27 -11.51
CA ALA A 15 15.05 -0.58 -10.97
C ALA A 15 15.65 -1.84 -11.60
N VAL A 16 14.88 -2.92 -11.76
CA VAL A 16 15.33 -4.15 -12.42
C VAL A 16 15.77 -3.88 -13.85
N VAL A 17 14.99 -3.11 -14.63
CA VAL A 17 15.37 -2.76 -16.00
C VAL A 17 16.68 -1.97 -16.04
N TRP A 18 16.83 -0.93 -15.22
CA TRP A 18 18.05 -0.12 -15.20
C TRP A 18 19.26 -0.88 -14.71
N ILE A 19 19.13 -1.70 -13.66
CA ILE A 19 20.24 -2.54 -13.15
C ILE A 19 20.66 -3.54 -14.23
N SER A 20 19.68 -4.24 -14.86
CA SER A 20 19.99 -5.21 -15.91
C SER A 20 20.69 -4.56 -17.10
N LEU A 21 20.20 -3.42 -17.57
CA LEU A 21 20.81 -2.67 -18.66
C LEU A 21 22.25 -2.25 -18.34
N ALA A 22 22.46 -1.68 -17.15
CA ALA A 22 23.77 -1.24 -16.72
C ALA A 22 24.76 -2.41 -16.62
N LEU A 23 24.34 -3.54 -16.04
CA LEU A 23 25.20 -4.71 -15.90
C LEU A 23 25.50 -5.37 -17.24
N VAL A 24 24.58 -5.40 -18.19
CA VAL A 24 24.81 -5.88 -19.56
C VAL A 24 25.83 -4.99 -20.25
N VAL A 25 25.69 -3.67 -20.17
CA VAL A 25 26.66 -2.73 -20.80
C VAL A 25 28.05 -2.90 -20.18
N VAL A 26 28.16 -2.94 -18.84
CA VAL A 26 29.43 -3.14 -18.17
C VAL A 26 30.03 -4.51 -18.48
N GLY A 27 29.21 -5.57 -18.51
CA GLY A 27 29.66 -6.93 -18.80
C GLY A 27 30.20 -7.08 -20.22
N THR A 28 29.49 -6.52 -21.21
CA THR A 28 29.91 -6.54 -22.61
C THR A 28 31.21 -5.72 -22.81
N LEU A 29 31.31 -4.58 -22.15
CA LEU A 29 32.52 -3.74 -22.22
C LEU A 29 33.74 -4.47 -21.61
N LEU A 30 33.57 -5.06 -20.41
CA LEU A 30 34.63 -5.79 -19.75
C LEU A 30 35.07 -7.03 -20.55
N ALA A 31 34.15 -7.77 -21.14
CA ALA A 31 34.43 -8.91 -22.00
C ALA A 31 35.21 -8.48 -23.24
N ALA A 32 34.84 -7.36 -23.87
CA ALA A 32 35.54 -6.82 -25.04
C ALA A 32 36.95 -6.35 -24.67
N LEU A 33 37.08 -5.63 -23.57
CA LEU A 33 38.42 -5.19 -23.08
C LEU A 33 39.33 -6.36 -22.72
N PHE A 34 38.80 -7.40 -22.09
CA PHE A 34 39.57 -8.60 -21.77
C PHE A 34 40.06 -9.29 -23.03
N ARG A 35 39.19 -9.49 -24.01
CA ARG A 35 39.53 -10.12 -25.30
C ARG A 35 40.63 -9.33 -26.01
N ASP A 36 40.48 -8.02 -26.11
CA ASP A 36 41.48 -7.16 -26.72
C ASP A 36 42.84 -7.24 -25.98
N HIS A 37 42.79 -7.27 -24.65
CA HIS A 37 43.99 -7.42 -23.83
C HIS A 37 44.70 -8.77 -24.08
N VAL A 38 43.97 -9.87 -24.13
CA VAL A 38 44.52 -11.21 -24.34
C VAL A 38 45.06 -11.33 -25.77
N GLU A 39 44.37 -10.79 -26.78
CA GLU A 39 44.85 -10.77 -28.16
C GLU A 39 46.15 -9.97 -28.31
N ARG A 40 46.25 -8.77 -27.73
CA ARG A 40 47.50 -7.97 -27.75
C ARG A 40 48.65 -8.68 -27.05
N ARG A 41 48.38 -9.34 -25.94
CA ARG A 41 49.42 -10.10 -25.22
C ARG A 41 49.91 -11.27 -26.05
N LEU A 42 49.05 -12.02 -26.70
CA LEU A 42 49.40 -13.10 -27.61
C LEU A 42 50.21 -12.59 -28.80
N GLU A 43 49.85 -11.49 -29.41
CA GLU A 43 50.59 -10.87 -30.51
C GLU A 43 51.98 -10.43 -30.11
N ALA A 44 52.10 -9.84 -28.91
CA ALA A 44 53.41 -9.47 -28.36
C ALA A 44 54.31 -10.70 -28.11
N GLU A 45 53.72 -11.81 -27.56
CA GLU A 45 54.46 -13.06 -27.34
C GLU A 45 54.94 -13.66 -28.68
N LEU A 46 54.05 -13.77 -29.68
CA LEU A 46 54.42 -14.26 -31.00
C LEU A 46 55.44 -13.36 -31.70
N THR A 47 55.39 -12.03 -31.51
CA THR A 47 56.36 -11.10 -32.06
C THR A 47 57.76 -11.38 -31.49
N ILE A 48 57.88 -11.53 -30.16
CA ILE A 48 59.16 -11.86 -29.51
C ILE A 48 59.72 -13.18 -30.05
N GLN A 49 58.84 -14.20 -30.22
CA GLN A 49 59.28 -15.50 -30.75
C GLN A 49 59.79 -15.41 -32.20
N VAL A 50 59.05 -14.69 -33.07
CA VAL A 50 59.50 -14.47 -34.46
C VAL A 50 60.80 -13.72 -34.50
N GLU A 51 61.01 -12.70 -33.68
CA GLU A 51 62.19 -11.93 -33.58
C GLU A 51 63.39 -12.78 -33.10
N GLN A 52 63.19 -13.63 -32.07
CA GLN A 52 64.19 -14.56 -31.59
C GLN A 52 64.65 -15.55 -32.67
N ILE A 53 63.72 -16.14 -33.41
CA ILE A 53 63.98 -17.08 -34.50
C ILE A 53 64.73 -16.34 -35.63
N ALA A 54 64.20 -15.15 -36.00
CA ALA A 54 64.84 -14.33 -37.04
C ALA A 54 66.28 -13.95 -36.70
N ALA A 55 66.56 -13.59 -35.44
CA ALA A 55 67.89 -13.27 -34.97
C ALA A 55 68.83 -14.48 -34.90
N ALA A 56 68.32 -15.72 -34.77
CA ALA A 56 69.07 -16.95 -34.74
C ALA A 56 69.40 -17.50 -36.15
N LEU A 57 68.88 -16.90 -37.22
CA LEU A 57 69.16 -17.27 -38.61
C LEU A 57 70.40 -16.61 -39.05
N GLU A 58 71.46 -17.43 -39.34
CA GLU A 58 72.76 -16.96 -39.84
C GLU A 58 73.15 -17.73 -41.08
N ARG A 59 73.86 -17.07 -41.97
CA ARG A 59 74.53 -17.71 -43.06
C ARG A 59 76.06 -17.62 -42.86
N PRO A 60 76.77 -18.76 -42.61
CA PRO A 60 78.22 -18.80 -42.60
C PRO A 60 78.73 -18.41 -43.95
N SER A 61 79.96 -17.85 -44.02
CA SER A 61 80.62 -17.38 -45.23
C SER A 61 80.75 -18.48 -46.32
N THR A 62 80.71 -19.72 -45.92
CA THR A 62 80.74 -20.92 -46.78
C THR A 62 79.73 -21.92 -46.20
N GLY A 63 78.53 -22.01 -46.76
CA GLY A 63 77.58 -23.02 -46.31
C GLY A 63 76.14 -22.63 -46.45
N PRO A 64 75.23 -23.56 -46.13
CA PRO A 64 73.80 -23.30 -46.07
C PRO A 64 73.41 -22.39 -44.88
N VAL A 65 72.26 -21.81 -44.90
CA VAL A 65 71.66 -21.08 -43.73
C VAL A 65 71.48 -22.07 -42.58
N ILE A 66 71.94 -21.64 -41.40
CA ILE A 66 71.82 -22.42 -40.19
C ILE A 66 70.97 -21.64 -39.13
N LEU A 67 70.39 -22.40 -38.21
CA LEU A 67 69.73 -21.83 -37.01
C LEU A 67 70.72 -22.05 -35.84
N THR A 68 71.29 -20.95 -35.31
CA THR A 68 72.33 -21.03 -34.26
C THR A 68 71.81 -21.54 -32.92
N HIS A 69 70.54 -21.24 -32.61
CA HIS A 69 69.86 -21.78 -31.45
C HIS A 69 68.39 -21.85 -31.71
N GLN A 70 67.75 -22.86 -31.12
CA GLN A 70 66.22 -23.01 -31.17
C GLN A 70 65.63 -22.27 -30.05
N PRO A 71 64.33 -21.77 -30.21
CA PRO A 71 63.59 -21.18 -29.14
C PRO A 71 63.47 -22.12 -27.93
N SER A 72 63.69 -21.59 -26.72
CA SER A 72 63.77 -22.38 -25.49
C SER A 72 62.41 -22.79 -24.89
N ASP A 73 61.31 -22.42 -25.49
CA ASP A 73 59.96 -22.77 -24.98
C ASP A 73 59.72 -24.28 -25.07
N PRO A 74 59.46 -24.96 -23.94
CA PRO A 74 59.24 -26.41 -23.89
C PRO A 74 58.05 -26.87 -24.76
N ARG A 75 57.10 -25.99 -25.08
CA ARG A 75 55.95 -26.29 -25.96
C ARG A 75 56.42 -26.68 -27.36
N TYR A 76 57.53 -26.12 -27.86
CA TYR A 76 58.07 -26.47 -29.18
C TYR A 76 58.70 -27.85 -29.29
N SER A 77 58.97 -28.49 -28.14
CA SER A 77 59.57 -29.82 -28.11
C SER A 77 58.50 -30.96 -28.03
N ARG A 78 57.26 -30.66 -27.73
CA ARG A 78 56.18 -31.66 -27.58
C ARG A 78 55.37 -31.77 -28.88
N PRO A 79 55.24 -32.97 -29.48
CA PRO A 79 54.42 -33.16 -30.66
C PRO A 79 52.99 -32.65 -30.43
N TYR A 80 52.44 -31.92 -31.38
CA TYR A 80 51.08 -31.38 -31.40
C TYR A 80 50.69 -30.52 -30.17
N SER A 81 51.68 -29.83 -29.61
CA SER A 81 51.50 -29.01 -28.40
C SER A 81 50.59 -27.80 -28.53
N GLY A 82 50.24 -27.41 -29.74
CA GLY A 82 49.47 -26.17 -30.03
C GLY A 82 50.36 -24.94 -30.27
N SER A 83 51.68 -25.02 -29.97
CA SER A 83 52.64 -23.94 -30.25
C SER A 83 53.67 -24.43 -31.30
N TYR A 84 53.82 -23.68 -32.37
CA TYR A 84 54.55 -24.09 -33.54
C TYR A 84 55.42 -22.95 -34.07
N TRP A 85 56.56 -23.29 -34.66
CA TRP A 85 57.33 -22.33 -35.46
C TRP A 85 57.88 -23.02 -36.72
N GLN A 86 58.07 -22.26 -37.79
CA GLN A 86 58.64 -22.71 -39.04
C GLN A 86 59.39 -21.57 -39.70
N VAL A 87 60.44 -21.94 -40.41
CA VAL A 87 61.16 -21.03 -41.27
C VAL A 87 61.16 -21.59 -42.67
N ASP A 88 60.61 -20.84 -43.63
CA ASP A 88 60.57 -21.17 -45.04
C ASP A 88 61.68 -20.37 -45.77
N GLY A 89 62.43 -21.08 -46.58
CA GLY A 89 63.32 -20.49 -47.52
C GLY A 89 62.74 -20.38 -48.95
N PRO A 90 63.54 -19.95 -49.93
CA PRO A 90 63.09 -19.80 -51.35
C PRO A 90 62.57 -21.11 -51.96
N GLU A 91 63.05 -22.26 -51.52
CA GLU A 91 62.72 -23.59 -52.06
C GLU A 91 61.69 -24.36 -51.22
N GLY A 92 61.27 -23.83 -50.05
CA GLY A 92 60.32 -24.45 -49.14
C GLY A 92 60.79 -24.45 -47.70
N PRO A 93 60.14 -25.25 -46.80
CA PRO A 93 60.41 -25.30 -45.37
C PRO A 93 61.85 -25.76 -45.08
N LEU A 94 62.61 -24.88 -44.39
CA LEU A 94 64.02 -25.12 -44.01
C LEU A 94 64.14 -25.64 -42.56
N PHE A 95 63.52 -24.97 -41.64
CA PHE A 95 63.52 -25.34 -40.22
C PHE A 95 62.13 -25.33 -39.66
N ARG A 96 61.86 -26.22 -38.69
CA ARG A 96 60.60 -26.32 -38.04
C ARG A 96 60.72 -26.80 -36.59
N SER A 97 59.75 -26.42 -35.79
CA SER A 97 59.67 -26.92 -34.41
C SER A 97 59.39 -28.42 -34.40
N ARG A 98 59.90 -29.12 -33.40
CA ARG A 98 59.57 -30.54 -33.18
C ARG A 98 58.07 -30.78 -32.91
N SER A 99 57.37 -29.76 -32.43
CA SER A 99 55.95 -29.81 -32.20
C SER A 99 55.11 -30.04 -33.47
N LEU A 100 55.61 -29.64 -34.63
CA LEU A 100 54.98 -29.93 -35.96
C LEU A 100 55.16 -31.40 -36.41
N TRP A 101 56.09 -32.14 -35.79
CA TRP A 101 56.42 -33.52 -36.10
C TRP A 101 56.76 -33.71 -37.57
N ASP A 102 55.85 -34.32 -38.34
CA ASP A 102 56.03 -34.63 -39.77
C ASP A 102 55.27 -33.66 -40.70
N VAL A 103 54.48 -32.75 -40.13
CA VAL A 103 53.63 -31.77 -40.89
C VAL A 103 54.40 -30.45 -41.02
N ALA A 104 54.23 -29.77 -42.18
CA ALA A 104 54.64 -28.38 -42.35
C ALA A 104 53.41 -27.47 -42.36
N LEU A 105 53.54 -26.24 -41.82
CA LEU A 105 52.49 -25.26 -41.93
C LEU A 105 52.33 -24.81 -43.34
N THR A 106 51.12 -24.88 -43.87
CA THR A 106 50.79 -24.39 -45.20
C THR A 106 50.51 -22.89 -45.15
N LEU A 107 51.41 -22.12 -45.67
CA LEU A 107 51.31 -20.67 -45.67
C LEU A 107 50.89 -20.18 -47.05
N PRO A 108 49.93 -19.25 -47.16
CA PRO A 108 49.55 -18.63 -48.44
C PRO A 108 50.76 -17.95 -49.07
N LEU A 109 50.81 -18.03 -50.40
CA LEU A 109 51.92 -17.48 -51.20
C LEU A 109 51.97 -15.94 -51.29
N ASP A 110 51.01 -15.25 -50.71
CA ASP A 110 50.97 -13.78 -50.65
C ASP A 110 52.11 -13.25 -49.75
N VAL A 111 53.26 -13.02 -50.37
CA VAL A 111 54.38 -12.34 -49.70
C VAL A 111 54.03 -10.85 -49.61
N SER A 112 53.65 -10.39 -48.44
CA SER A 112 53.51 -8.94 -48.22
C SER A 112 54.89 -8.29 -48.39
N ALA A 113 55.02 -7.43 -49.37
CA ALA A 113 56.28 -6.77 -49.79
C ALA A 113 56.86 -5.75 -48.74
N GLY A 114 56.33 -5.72 -47.52
CA GLY A 114 56.82 -4.85 -46.43
C GLY A 114 57.31 -5.69 -45.29
N GLY A 115 58.54 -5.48 -44.82
CA GLY A 115 59.25 -6.22 -43.72
C GLY A 115 58.56 -6.17 -42.36
N GLY A 116 57.27 -5.89 -42.27
CA GLY A 116 56.48 -5.91 -41.05
C GLY A 116 55.96 -7.31 -40.71
N ALA A 117 55.64 -7.51 -39.42
CA ALA A 117 54.98 -8.72 -38.95
C ALA A 117 53.46 -8.71 -39.33
N HIS A 118 52.99 -9.82 -39.90
CA HIS A 118 51.59 -9.96 -40.30
C HIS A 118 50.90 -11.10 -39.56
N ARG A 119 49.76 -10.79 -38.92
CA ARG A 119 48.92 -11.80 -38.24
C ARG A 119 48.01 -12.50 -39.27
N ARG A 120 48.00 -13.82 -39.21
CA ARG A 120 47.11 -14.66 -40.05
C ARG A 120 46.46 -15.78 -39.21
N ARG A 121 45.31 -16.26 -39.68
CA ARG A 121 44.75 -17.53 -39.21
C ARG A 121 45.11 -18.58 -40.26
N ILE A 122 45.73 -19.66 -39.78
CA ILE A 122 46.13 -20.79 -40.67
C ILE A 122 45.61 -22.10 -40.05
N GLU A 123 45.61 -23.15 -40.87
CA GLU A 123 45.29 -24.49 -40.43
C GLU A 123 46.61 -25.19 -40.00
N GLY A 124 46.61 -25.76 -38.81
CA GLY A 124 47.68 -26.51 -38.26
C GLY A 124 47.52 -28.03 -38.33
N PRO A 125 48.40 -28.78 -37.66
CA PRO A 125 48.25 -30.24 -37.54
C PRO A 125 46.87 -30.62 -37.01
N ASP A 126 46.31 -31.73 -37.47
CA ASP A 126 45.00 -32.27 -37.07
C ASP A 126 43.82 -31.28 -37.18
N GLY A 127 43.87 -30.37 -38.16
CA GLY A 127 42.81 -29.40 -38.39
C GLY A 127 42.70 -28.34 -37.30
N GLN A 128 43.74 -28.12 -36.48
CA GLN A 128 43.79 -27.06 -35.49
C GLN A 128 43.74 -25.68 -36.14
N ARG A 129 42.97 -24.77 -35.58
CA ARG A 129 42.99 -23.36 -35.99
C ARG A 129 44.09 -22.62 -35.23
N LEU A 130 45.08 -22.15 -35.99
CA LEU A 130 46.21 -21.45 -35.45
C LEU A 130 46.15 -19.94 -35.73
N ILE A 131 46.56 -19.15 -34.75
CA ILE A 131 46.91 -17.75 -34.94
C ILE A 131 48.40 -17.70 -35.17
N ALA A 132 48.77 -17.29 -36.36
CA ALA A 132 50.18 -17.21 -36.77
C ALA A 132 50.60 -15.76 -36.98
N LEU A 133 51.82 -15.45 -36.57
CA LEU A 133 52.52 -14.22 -36.92
C LEU A 133 53.67 -14.56 -37.83
N GLU A 134 53.71 -13.97 -39.03
CA GLU A 134 54.76 -14.16 -40.01
C GLU A 134 55.57 -12.89 -40.21
N ARG A 135 56.86 -13.04 -40.44
CA ARG A 135 57.77 -11.95 -40.83
C ARG A 135 58.73 -12.42 -41.86
N THR A 136 58.93 -11.60 -42.87
CA THR A 136 59.95 -11.85 -43.91
C THR A 136 61.21 -11.18 -43.54
N VAL A 137 62.36 -11.96 -43.59
CA VAL A 137 63.68 -11.52 -43.24
C VAL A 137 64.61 -11.77 -44.46
N THR A 138 65.46 -10.81 -44.80
CA THR A 138 66.48 -10.94 -45.78
C THR A 138 67.87 -11.05 -45.10
N LEU A 139 68.59 -12.11 -45.36
CA LEU A 139 69.96 -12.30 -44.77
C LEU A 139 70.97 -11.71 -45.69
N PRO A 140 72.02 -11.06 -45.13
CA PRO A 140 73.16 -10.66 -45.93
C PRO A 140 73.77 -11.89 -46.61
N ASP A 141 74.15 -11.75 -47.86
CA ASP A 141 74.82 -12.80 -48.69
C ASP A 141 74.02 -14.10 -48.89
N ALA A 142 72.73 -14.13 -48.62
CA ALA A 142 71.81 -15.25 -48.90
C ALA A 142 70.83 -14.92 -50.01
N PRO A 143 70.61 -15.82 -50.99
CA PRO A 143 69.64 -15.57 -52.04
C PRO A 143 68.24 -15.67 -51.53
N GLY A 144 67.39 -14.66 -51.81
CA GLY A 144 65.98 -14.67 -51.53
C GLY A 144 65.58 -14.17 -50.15
N ALA A 145 64.28 -14.28 -49.84
CA ALA A 145 63.74 -13.88 -48.58
C ALA A 145 63.31 -15.13 -47.79
N TYR A 146 63.57 -15.07 -46.46
CA TYR A 146 63.22 -16.13 -45.51
C TYR A 146 61.95 -15.72 -44.75
N ARG A 147 60.96 -16.59 -44.66
CA ARG A 147 59.72 -16.33 -43.95
C ARG A 147 59.76 -17.06 -42.59
N VAL A 148 59.78 -16.31 -41.52
CA VAL A 148 59.77 -16.81 -40.15
C VAL A 148 58.32 -16.73 -39.65
N VAL A 149 57.80 -17.82 -39.15
CA VAL A 149 56.42 -17.93 -38.65
C VAL A 149 56.44 -18.53 -37.23
N ALA A 150 55.72 -17.90 -36.33
CA ALA A 150 55.35 -18.49 -35.05
C ALA A 150 53.84 -18.55 -34.96
N ALA A 151 53.28 -19.65 -34.47
CA ALA A 151 51.86 -19.90 -34.41
C ALA A 151 51.45 -20.57 -33.10
N THR A 152 50.23 -20.24 -32.63
CA THR A 152 49.65 -20.85 -31.44
C THR A 152 48.18 -21.24 -31.68
N ASP A 153 47.69 -22.25 -30.97
CA ASP A 153 46.33 -22.77 -31.09
C ASP A 153 45.32 -21.73 -30.57
N GLU A 154 44.31 -21.40 -31.39
CA GLU A 154 43.23 -20.50 -31.04
C GLU A 154 42.37 -21.02 -29.86
N ARG A 155 42.42 -22.35 -29.57
CA ARG A 155 41.68 -22.95 -28.45
C ARG A 155 42.14 -22.42 -27.09
N GLU A 156 43.40 -22.10 -26.90
CA GLU A 156 43.91 -21.51 -25.66
C GLU A 156 43.27 -20.13 -25.41
N LEU A 157 43.21 -19.32 -26.46
CA LEU A 157 42.54 -18.00 -26.42
C LEU A 157 41.05 -18.13 -26.11
N MET A 158 40.36 -19.04 -26.82
CA MET A 158 38.94 -19.29 -26.61
C MET A 158 38.61 -19.82 -25.22
N ALA A 159 39.50 -20.71 -24.69
CA ALA A 159 39.32 -21.24 -23.34
C ALA A 159 39.47 -20.15 -22.25
N ALA A 160 40.45 -19.24 -22.43
CA ALA A 160 40.65 -18.11 -21.52
C ALA A 160 39.47 -17.13 -21.59
N ASP A 161 38.96 -16.80 -22.79
CA ASP A 161 37.79 -15.92 -22.99
C ASP A 161 36.53 -16.53 -22.39
N ALA A 162 36.30 -17.83 -22.61
CA ALA A 162 35.15 -18.54 -22.04
C ALA A 162 35.18 -18.62 -20.51
N ALA A 163 36.35 -18.91 -19.92
CA ALA A 163 36.53 -18.95 -18.48
C ALA A 163 36.27 -17.58 -17.84
N PHE A 164 36.84 -16.52 -18.45
CA PHE A 164 36.59 -15.16 -17.99
C PHE A 164 35.13 -14.76 -18.09
N THR A 165 34.49 -14.96 -19.26
CA THR A 165 33.11 -14.59 -19.50
C THR A 165 32.15 -15.35 -18.55
N ARG A 166 32.42 -16.62 -18.26
CA ARG A 166 31.65 -17.39 -17.29
C ARG A 166 31.80 -16.82 -15.88
N THR A 167 32.99 -16.52 -15.43
CA THR A 167 33.27 -15.96 -14.09
C THR A 167 32.64 -14.57 -13.96
N LEU A 168 32.81 -13.73 -14.99
CA LEU A 168 32.22 -12.40 -15.06
C LEU A 168 30.68 -12.50 -14.99
N GLY A 169 30.07 -13.39 -15.78
CA GLY A 169 28.63 -13.61 -15.80
C GLY A 169 28.07 -14.03 -14.43
N LEU A 170 28.75 -14.96 -13.77
CA LEU A 170 28.37 -15.38 -12.40
C LEU A 170 28.49 -14.22 -11.39
N SER A 171 29.59 -13.48 -11.45
CA SER A 171 29.83 -12.34 -10.55
C SER A 171 28.80 -11.24 -10.75
N LEU A 172 28.49 -10.88 -12.00
CA LEU A 172 27.46 -9.90 -12.33
C LEU A 172 26.06 -10.39 -11.98
N GLY A 173 25.79 -11.70 -12.11
CA GLY A 173 24.54 -12.31 -11.67
C GLY A 173 24.32 -12.20 -10.16
N VAL A 174 25.34 -12.50 -9.36
CA VAL A 174 25.29 -12.33 -7.89
C VAL A 174 25.09 -10.85 -7.52
N LEU A 175 25.83 -9.95 -8.19
CA LEU A 175 25.68 -8.51 -7.99
C LEU A 175 24.28 -8.02 -8.34
N ALA A 176 23.70 -8.50 -9.46
CA ALA A 176 22.35 -8.17 -9.87
C ALA A 176 21.33 -8.57 -8.79
N LEU A 177 21.45 -9.80 -8.28
CA LEU A 177 20.57 -10.32 -7.22
C LEU A 177 20.67 -9.46 -5.95
N ALA A 178 21.90 -9.14 -5.54
CA ALA A 178 22.13 -8.31 -4.36
C ALA A 178 21.54 -6.90 -4.51
N LEU A 179 21.73 -6.27 -5.67
CA LEU A 179 21.19 -4.93 -5.96
C LEU A 179 19.65 -4.95 -6.00
N VAL A 180 19.04 -5.94 -6.64
CA VAL A 180 17.56 -6.06 -6.68
C VAL A 180 17.02 -6.29 -5.27
N ALA A 181 17.66 -7.13 -4.45
CA ALA A 181 17.27 -7.34 -3.07
C ALA A 181 17.40 -6.04 -2.24
N ALA A 182 18.49 -5.30 -2.40
CA ALA A 182 18.69 -4.02 -1.72
C ALA A 182 17.61 -3.00 -2.09
N VAL A 183 17.28 -2.86 -3.39
CA VAL A 183 16.20 -1.98 -3.86
C VAL A 183 14.85 -2.44 -3.32
N ALA A 184 14.57 -3.74 -3.28
CA ALA A 184 13.32 -4.26 -2.73
C ALA A 184 13.15 -3.92 -1.24
N ILE A 185 14.22 -4.05 -0.46
CA ILE A 185 14.25 -3.64 0.95
C ILE A 185 14.04 -2.13 1.07
N GLN A 186 14.77 -1.34 0.29
CA GLN A 186 14.68 0.13 0.31
C GLN A 186 13.26 0.62 -0.02
N VAL A 187 12.63 0.08 -1.09
CA VAL A 187 11.27 0.42 -1.48
C VAL A 187 10.28 0.01 -0.37
N ARG A 188 10.47 -1.17 0.24
CA ARG A 188 9.59 -1.63 1.33
C ARG A 188 9.69 -0.74 2.57
N VAL A 189 10.89 -0.35 2.96
CA VAL A 189 11.12 0.53 4.12
C VAL A 189 10.66 1.95 3.83
N GLY A 190 11.00 2.50 2.65
CA GLY A 190 10.65 3.86 2.26
C GLY A 190 9.13 4.10 2.10
N LEU A 191 8.36 3.08 1.70
CA LEU A 191 6.91 3.20 1.56
C LEU A 191 6.12 2.81 2.83
N ARG A 192 6.79 2.37 3.90
CA ARG A 192 6.14 2.01 5.17
C ARG A 192 5.40 3.18 5.84
N PRO A 193 5.93 4.43 5.86
CA PRO A 193 5.24 5.58 6.41
C PRO A 193 3.91 5.89 5.71
N LEU A 194 3.86 5.78 4.38
CA LEU A 194 2.62 5.99 3.62
C LEU A 194 1.54 4.96 3.96
N HIS A 195 1.93 3.73 4.22
CA HIS A 195 0.98 2.71 4.67
C HIS A 195 0.45 3.01 6.09
N ARG A 196 1.30 3.51 7.00
CA ARG A 196 0.87 3.95 8.33
C ARG A 196 -0.11 5.13 8.24
N LEU A 197 0.13 6.09 7.36
CA LEU A 197 -0.80 7.19 7.10
C LEU A 197 -2.16 6.68 6.62
N SER A 198 -2.16 5.80 5.63
CA SER A 198 -3.40 5.22 5.09
C SER A 198 -4.22 4.47 6.15
N THR A 199 -3.56 3.66 6.99
CA THR A 199 -4.23 2.95 8.08
C THR A 199 -4.69 3.89 9.20
N GLY A 200 -3.93 4.95 9.48
CA GLY A 200 -4.33 5.99 10.43
C GLY A 200 -5.56 6.77 9.97
N VAL A 201 -5.61 7.18 8.70
CA VAL A 201 -6.80 7.84 8.12
C VAL A 201 -8.02 6.92 8.15
N ALA A 202 -7.85 5.64 7.87
CA ALA A 202 -8.94 4.66 7.99
C ALA A 202 -9.44 4.57 9.45
N ALA A 203 -8.53 4.56 10.42
CA ALA A 203 -8.87 4.53 11.86
C ALA A 203 -9.60 5.81 12.31
N ILE A 204 -9.24 6.99 11.75
CA ILE A 204 -9.98 8.25 11.99
C ILE A 204 -11.39 8.14 11.41
N ARG A 205 -11.54 7.68 10.17
CA ARG A 205 -12.85 7.51 9.53
C ARG A 205 -13.76 6.56 10.29
N GLU A 206 -13.18 5.51 10.89
CA GLU A 206 -13.90 4.55 11.73
C GLU A 206 -14.10 5.06 13.17
N GLY A 207 -13.61 6.25 13.52
CA GLY A 207 -13.75 6.86 14.83
C GLY A 207 -12.90 6.22 15.94
N ARG A 208 -11.93 5.35 15.58
CA ARG A 208 -11.07 4.68 16.57
C ARG A 208 -10.00 5.62 17.14
N ILE A 209 -9.57 6.60 16.37
CA ILE A 209 -8.64 7.65 16.78
C ILE A 209 -9.13 9.00 16.26
N LYS A 210 -8.82 10.08 16.98
CA LYS A 210 -9.22 11.45 16.60
C LYS A 210 -8.15 12.20 15.81
N ARG A 211 -6.88 11.82 15.96
CA ARG A 211 -5.71 12.50 15.35
C ARG A 211 -4.68 11.46 14.97
N LEU A 212 -3.85 11.82 14.00
CA LEU A 212 -2.66 11.04 13.67
C LEU A 212 -1.54 11.42 14.65
N GLU A 213 -1.12 10.45 15.46
CA GLU A 213 -0.03 10.61 16.42
C GLU A 213 1.19 9.79 16.02
N GLY A 214 2.38 10.24 16.43
CA GLY A 214 3.64 9.55 16.20
C GLY A 214 4.63 10.39 15.40
N ARG A 215 5.83 9.81 15.18
CA ARG A 215 6.88 10.43 14.36
C ARG A 215 6.76 9.96 12.92
N PHE A 216 6.65 10.92 12.02
CA PHE A 216 6.64 10.70 10.58
C PHE A 216 7.92 11.27 9.95
N PRO A 217 8.35 10.76 8.78
CA PRO A 217 9.44 11.35 8.02
C PRO A 217 9.18 12.82 7.69
N THR A 218 10.25 13.59 7.52
CA THR A 218 10.20 15.03 7.23
C THR A 218 9.33 15.36 6.03
N GLU A 219 9.32 14.47 5.02
CA GLU A 219 8.56 14.63 3.78
C GLU A 219 7.04 14.45 3.97
N THR A 220 6.64 13.69 4.99
CA THR A 220 5.21 13.40 5.27
C THR A 220 4.69 14.12 6.50
N GLN A 221 5.56 14.67 7.33
CA GLN A 221 5.21 15.39 8.54
C GLN A 221 4.27 16.59 8.28
N PRO A 222 4.53 17.47 7.27
CA PRO A 222 3.63 18.59 6.97
C PRO A 222 2.22 18.12 6.60
N LEU A 223 2.09 17.03 5.86
CA LEU A 223 0.79 16.47 5.49
C LEU A 223 0.00 15.98 6.71
N VAL A 224 0.69 15.40 7.70
CA VAL A 224 0.07 14.97 8.96
C VAL A 224 -0.40 16.18 9.77
N GLU A 225 0.41 17.24 9.83
CA GLU A 225 0.08 18.49 10.53
C GLU A 225 -1.12 19.18 9.89
N ASP A 226 -1.14 19.30 8.56
CA ASP A 226 -2.24 19.88 7.82
C ASP A 226 -3.54 19.09 8.02
N LEU A 227 -3.45 17.76 7.96
CA LEU A 227 -4.62 16.90 8.21
C LEU A 227 -5.14 17.07 9.62
N ASN A 228 -4.27 17.04 10.64
CA ASN A 228 -4.65 17.26 12.03
C ASN A 228 -5.26 18.65 12.25
N ALA A 229 -4.74 19.69 11.58
CA ALA A 229 -5.30 21.05 11.63
C ALA A 229 -6.71 21.11 11.04
N VAL A 230 -6.96 20.43 9.90
CA VAL A 230 -8.30 20.31 9.30
C VAL A 230 -9.27 19.59 10.24
N LEU A 231 -8.83 18.48 10.83
CA LEU A 231 -9.65 17.72 11.80
C LEU A 231 -10.01 18.58 13.02
N GLN A 232 -9.03 19.29 13.58
CA GLN A 232 -9.24 20.18 14.71
C GLN A 232 -10.24 21.30 14.36
N ARG A 233 -10.06 21.93 13.20
CA ARG A 233 -10.97 23.01 12.76
C ARG A 233 -12.40 22.49 12.56
N ASN A 234 -12.56 21.28 12.07
CA ASN A 234 -13.87 20.64 11.95
C ASN A 234 -14.51 20.40 13.33
N GLU A 235 -13.75 19.85 14.30
CA GLU A 235 -14.22 19.70 15.69
C GLU A 235 -14.67 21.04 16.30
N GLU A 236 -13.90 22.13 16.08
CA GLU A 236 -14.25 23.47 16.59
C GLU A 236 -15.52 24.04 15.93
N ILE A 237 -15.72 23.81 14.62
CA ILE A 237 -16.95 24.25 13.92
C ILE A 237 -18.16 23.53 14.50
N VAL A 238 -18.06 22.23 14.67
CA VAL A 238 -19.14 21.40 15.26
C VAL A 238 -19.44 21.83 16.69
N ALA A 239 -18.42 22.02 17.53
CA ALA A 239 -18.58 22.45 18.91
C ALA A 239 -19.25 23.83 19.00
N ARG A 240 -18.86 24.77 18.15
CA ARG A 240 -19.48 26.10 18.06
C ARG A 240 -20.94 26.01 17.61
N GLY A 241 -21.23 25.19 16.62
CA GLY A 241 -22.63 24.94 16.18
C GLY A 241 -23.52 24.40 17.30
N ARG A 242 -22.99 23.47 18.12
CA ARG A 242 -23.70 22.92 19.29
C ARG A 242 -24.00 23.99 20.36
N VAL A 243 -22.98 24.78 20.72
CA VAL A 243 -23.15 25.86 21.70
C VAL A 243 -24.17 26.89 21.21
N GLN A 244 -24.12 27.25 19.94
CA GLN A 244 -25.06 28.20 19.31
C GLN A 244 -26.50 27.65 19.32
N ALA A 245 -26.68 26.36 18.95
CA ALA A 245 -27.98 25.71 19.02
C ALA A 245 -28.52 25.64 20.46
N GLY A 246 -27.64 25.33 21.43
CA GLY A 246 -28.00 25.33 22.87
C GLY A 246 -28.44 26.70 23.37
N ASN A 247 -27.73 27.77 23.01
CA ASN A 247 -28.06 29.14 23.37
C ASN A 247 -29.40 29.61 22.75
N LEU A 248 -29.62 29.26 21.48
CA LEU A 248 -30.90 29.51 20.81
C LEU A 248 -32.06 28.79 21.50
N ALA A 249 -31.85 27.51 21.91
CA ALA A 249 -32.83 26.74 22.64
C ALA A 249 -33.25 27.44 23.94
N HIS A 250 -32.26 27.86 24.73
CA HIS A 250 -32.53 28.53 26.01
C HIS A 250 -33.19 29.89 25.80
N GLY A 251 -32.71 30.67 24.83
CA GLY A 251 -33.23 32.00 24.48
C GLY A 251 -34.66 31.97 23.99
N LEU A 252 -35.12 30.86 23.33
CA LEU A 252 -36.47 30.70 22.87
C LEU A 252 -37.44 30.09 23.90
N LYS A 253 -36.93 29.20 24.77
CA LYS A 253 -37.74 28.59 25.85
C LYS A 253 -38.23 29.61 26.87
N THR A 254 -37.44 30.60 27.20
CA THR A 254 -37.81 31.63 28.20
C THR A 254 -39.04 32.45 27.76
N PRO A 255 -39.08 33.09 26.58
CA PRO A 255 -40.25 33.86 26.14
C PRO A 255 -41.49 32.99 25.95
N LEU A 256 -41.33 31.73 25.47
CA LEU A 256 -42.44 30.79 25.36
C LEU A 256 -43.01 30.38 26.70
N SER A 257 -42.22 30.29 27.75
CA SER A 257 -42.70 30.02 29.11
C SER A 257 -43.45 31.22 29.68
N ILE A 258 -42.99 32.45 29.39
CA ILE A 258 -43.72 33.68 29.78
C ILE A 258 -45.08 33.73 29.08
N LEU A 259 -45.11 33.50 27.76
CA LEU A 259 -46.35 33.45 26.98
C LEU A 259 -47.31 32.37 27.51
N SER A 260 -46.81 31.20 27.88
CA SER A 260 -47.63 30.12 28.46
C SER A 260 -48.29 30.55 29.78
N ASN A 261 -47.53 31.24 30.66
CA ASN A 261 -48.06 31.76 31.92
C ASN A 261 -49.11 32.86 31.71
N GLU A 262 -48.94 33.72 30.69
CA GLU A 262 -49.95 34.75 30.35
C GLU A 262 -51.21 34.10 29.80
N VAL A 263 -51.11 33.01 29.01
CA VAL A 263 -52.28 32.26 28.52
C VAL A 263 -53.03 31.58 29.67
N ASP A 264 -52.32 31.10 30.69
CA ASP A 264 -52.96 30.50 31.87
C ASP A 264 -53.69 31.55 32.71
N ARG A 265 -53.20 32.79 32.77
CA ARG A 265 -53.91 33.93 33.38
C ARG A 265 -55.14 34.31 32.58
N LEU A 266 -55.08 34.39 31.23
CA LEU A 266 -56.22 34.65 30.37
C LEU A 266 -57.34 33.61 30.53
N ALA A 267 -56.99 32.36 30.76
CA ALA A 267 -57.97 31.30 31.06
C ALA A 267 -58.69 31.53 32.40
N ALA A 268 -57.96 32.02 33.41
CA ALA A 268 -58.53 32.35 34.72
C ALA A 268 -59.40 33.62 34.68
N ASP A 269 -59.05 34.58 33.81
CA ASP A 269 -59.74 35.86 33.65
C ASP A 269 -61.04 35.78 32.76
N GLY A 270 -61.52 34.55 32.44
CA GLY A 270 -62.80 34.33 31.80
C GLY A 270 -62.77 34.21 30.28
N ALA A 271 -61.59 34.01 29.64
CA ALA A 271 -61.44 33.80 28.21
C ALA A 271 -60.93 32.40 27.84
N PRO A 272 -61.59 31.27 28.25
CA PRO A 272 -60.99 29.91 28.14
C PRO A 272 -60.86 29.45 26.68
N GLN A 273 -61.68 29.88 25.76
CA GLN A 273 -61.60 29.49 24.34
C GLN A 273 -60.37 30.14 23.67
N LEU A 274 -60.14 31.44 23.93
CA LEU A 274 -58.98 32.15 23.42
C LEU A 274 -57.67 31.56 24.02
N ALA A 275 -57.67 31.29 25.32
CA ALA A 275 -56.57 30.66 26.01
C ALA A 275 -56.24 29.25 25.44
N ALA A 276 -57.24 28.44 25.12
CA ALA A 276 -57.04 27.12 24.50
C ALA A 276 -56.42 27.25 23.09
N SER A 277 -56.89 28.20 22.26
CA SER A 277 -56.28 28.45 20.94
C SER A 277 -54.87 28.92 21.03
N MET A 278 -54.53 29.89 21.88
CA MET A 278 -53.18 30.42 22.10
C MET A 278 -52.24 29.34 22.68
N ARG A 279 -52.67 28.49 23.60
CA ARG A 279 -51.93 27.35 24.14
C ARG A 279 -51.57 26.35 23.04
N GLY A 280 -52.50 26.09 22.11
CA GLY A 280 -52.23 25.28 20.93
C GLY A 280 -51.10 25.83 20.04
N GLN A 281 -51.13 27.16 19.81
CA GLN A 281 -50.07 27.83 19.00
C GLN A 281 -48.72 27.80 19.71
N ILE A 282 -48.65 28.10 21.01
CA ILE A 282 -47.41 28.03 21.81
C ILE A 282 -46.84 26.61 21.79
N THR A 283 -47.68 25.60 21.93
CA THR A 283 -47.24 24.19 21.87
C THR A 283 -46.70 23.82 20.51
N THR A 284 -47.28 24.36 19.43
CA THR A 284 -46.80 24.16 18.07
C THR A 284 -45.47 24.83 17.83
N MET A 285 -45.28 26.11 18.27
CA MET A 285 -44.02 26.83 18.18
C MET A 285 -42.91 26.12 18.96
N ARG A 286 -43.19 25.67 20.19
CA ARG A 286 -42.24 24.95 21.02
C ARG A 286 -41.73 23.68 20.33
N ARG A 287 -42.62 22.91 19.73
CA ARG A 287 -42.30 21.72 18.95
C ARG A 287 -41.43 22.01 17.75
N GLN A 288 -41.76 23.05 17.00
CA GLN A 288 -41.01 23.43 15.82
C GLN A 288 -39.56 23.86 16.18
N ILE A 289 -39.41 24.56 17.28
CA ILE A 289 -38.10 24.97 17.80
C ILE A 289 -37.31 23.76 18.26
N ASP A 290 -37.88 22.86 19.08
CA ASP A 290 -37.20 21.66 19.57
C ASP A 290 -36.79 20.76 18.38
N TYR A 291 -37.66 20.60 17.36
CA TYR A 291 -37.33 19.88 16.13
C TYR A 291 -36.14 20.49 15.35
N GLN A 292 -36.14 21.82 15.11
CA GLN A 292 -35.05 22.47 14.40
C GLN A 292 -33.71 22.39 15.16
N LEU A 293 -33.77 22.46 16.48
CA LEU A 293 -32.61 22.35 17.34
C LEU A 293 -32.04 20.90 17.35
N ALA A 294 -32.91 19.90 17.43
CA ALA A 294 -32.54 18.50 17.32
C ALA A 294 -31.94 18.19 15.94
N ARG A 295 -32.55 18.72 14.87
CA ARG A 295 -32.04 18.58 13.51
C ARG A 295 -30.66 19.23 13.34
N ALA A 296 -30.44 20.43 13.90
CA ALA A 296 -29.15 21.10 13.85
C ALA A 296 -28.06 20.32 14.62
N ARG A 297 -28.42 19.74 15.77
CA ARG A 297 -27.53 18.86 16.55
C ARG A 297 -27.21 17.56 15.82
N ALA A 298 -28.22 16.88 15.30
CA ALA A 298 -28.04 15.62 14.56
C ALA A 298 -27.18 15.81 13.29
N ALA A 299 -27.42 16.87 12.51
CA ALA A 299 -26.60 17.19 11.34
C ALA A 299 -25.14 17.43 11.72
N ALA A 300 -24.88 18.11 12.83
CA ALA A 300 -23.53 18.34 13.34
C ALA A 300 -22.85 17.04 13.85
N SER A 301 -23.61 16.01 14.21
CA SER A 301 -23.10 14.77 14.79
C SER A 301 -22.83 13.67 13.77
N LEU A 302 -23.55 13.64 12.65
CA LEU A 302 -23.36 12.66 11.57
C LEU A 302 -22.00 12.82 10.86
N ASP A 303 -21.49 14.05 10.80
CA ASP A 303 -20.21 14.39 10.14
C ASP A 303 -19.00 14.28 11.08
N VAL A 304 -19.19 14.02 12.39
CA VAL A 304 -18.07 13.84 13.32
C VAL A 304 -17.65 12.38 13.35
N PRO A 305 -16.46 12.04 12.87
CA PRO A 305 -15.91 10.71 13.02
C PRO A 305 -15.83 10.33 14.50
N GLY A 306 -16.59 9.31 14.93
CA GLY A 306 -16.47 8.77 16.28
C GLY A 306 -17.56 9.11 17.30
N ALA A 307 -18.68 9.71 16.90
CA ALA A 307 -19.86 9.79 17.76
C ALA A 307 -20.46 8.39 17.96
N ARG A 308 -19.92 7.66 18.94
CA ARG A 308 -20.30 6.30 19.32
C ARG A 308 -20.79 6.28 20.75
N VAL A 309 -22.04 5.89 20.95
CA VAL A 309 -22.67 5.88 22.28
C VAL A 309 -23.06 4.46 22.66
N PRO A 310 -22.43 3.87 23.70
CA PRO A 310 -22.85 2.57 24.21
C PRO A 310 -24.29 2.64 24.72
N VAL A 311 -25.14 1.70 24.29
CA VAL A 311 -26.58 1.70 24.61
C VAL A 311 -26.83 1.26 26.05
N ALA A 312 -26.15 0.21 26.51
CA ALA A 312 -26.38 -0.37 27.83
C ALA A 312 -26.23 0.62 29.01
N PRO A 313 -25.19 1.49 29.05
CA PRO A 313 -25.08 2.51 30.10
C PRO A 313 -26.22 3.54 30.07
N CYS A 314 -26.73 3.92 28.88
CA CYS A 314 -27.83 4.86 28.74
C CYS A 314 -29.14 4.26 29.27
N VAL A 315 -29.46 3.02 28.85
CA VAL A 315 -30.63 2.30 29.34
C VAL A 315 -30.58 2.13 30.87
N ALA A 316 -29.43 1.74 31.43
CA ALA A 316 -29.26 1.58 32.88
C ALA A 316 -29.42 2.90 33.65
N ALA A 317 -28.96 4.02 33.10
CA ALA A 317 -29.13 5.34 33.73
C ALA A 317 -30.60 5.77 33.76
N ILE A 318 -31.29 5.60 32.64
CA ILE A 318 -32.73 5.93 32.49
C ILE A 318 -33.54 5.04 33.39
N GLN A 319 -33.30 3.73 33.42
CA GLN A 319 -34.00 2.78 34.30
C GLN A 319 -33.91 3.23 35.76
N ARG A 320 -32.71 3.57 36.29
CA ARG A 320 -32.54 4.04 37.67
C ARG A 320 -33.36 5.30 37.97
N THR A 321 -33.45 6.20 37.01
CA THR A 321 -34.20 7.44 37.14
C THR A 321 -35.70 7.17 37.16
N LEU A 322 -36.19 6.36 36.23
CA LEU A 322 -37.61 6.03 36.12
C LEU A 322 -38.11 5.14 37.30
N ALA A 323 -37.27 4.21 37.77
CA ALA A 323 -37.57 3.40 38.91
C ALA A 323 -37.83 4.26 40.19
N ARG A 324 -37.08 5.36 40.36
CA ARG A 324 -37.32 6.33 41.46
C ARG A 324 -38.55 7.19 41.23
N LEU A 325 -38.78 7.60 39.95
CA LEU A 325 -39.93 8.45 39.61
C LEU A 325 -41.28 7.72 39.77
N HIS A 326 -41.29 6.40 39.55
CA HIS A 326 -42.47 5.55 39.62
C HIS A 326 -42.40 4.55 40.82
N ASP A 327 -41.68 4.90 41.91
CA ASP A 327 -41.42 4.03 43.06
C ASP A 327 -42.68 3.41 43.70
N GLY A 328 -43.82 4.08 43.60
CA GLY A 328 -45.12 3.58 44.10
C GLY A 328 -45.81 2.50 43.23
N ARG A 329 -45.20 2.05 42.11
CA ARG A 329 -45.88 1.18 41.12
C ARG A 329 -45.36 -0.25 41.04
N ASP A 330 -44.39 -0.66 41.82
CA ASP A 330 -43.75 -2.01 41.85
C ASP A 330 -43.43 -2.55 40.41
N LEU A 331 -42.80 -1.70 39.57
CA LEU A 331 -42.46 -2.02 38.19
C LEU A 331 -41.20 -2.89 38.12
N GLN A 332 -41.25 -3.97 37.32
CA GLN A 332 -40.13 -4.89 37.10
C GLN A 332 -39.54 -4.69 35.70
N PHE A 333 -38.23 -4.39 35.64
CA PHE A 333 -37.53 -4.20 34.40
C PHE A 333 -36.71 -5.45 34.05
N ALA A 334 -36.99 -6.05 32.88
CA ALA A 334 -36.17 -7.08 32.26
C ALA A 334 -35.29 -6.43 31.18
N ILE A 335 -34.03 -6.24 31.45
CA ILE A 335 -33.08 -5.59 30.51
C ILE A 335 -32.17 -6.63 29.92
N ASP A 336 -32.22 -6.80 28.58
CA ASP A 336 -31.35 -7.66 27.76
C ASP A 336 -30.71 -6.79 26.65
N VAL A 337 -29.77 -5.96 27.06
CA VAL A 337 -29.03 -5.03 26.19
C VAL A 337 -27.57 -5.43 26.16
N GLN A 338 -27.09 -5.82 24.99
CA GLN A 338 -25.71 -6.26 24.82
C GLN A 338 -24.72 -5.10 25.03
N ALA A 339 -23.59 -5.39 25.69
CA ALA A 339 -22.60 -4.36 26.05
C ALA A 339 -21.86 -3.75 24.86
N ASP A 340 -21.76 -4.48 23.76
CA ASP A 340 -21.09 -4.09 22.52
C ASP A 340 -22.01 -3.35 21.55
N HIS A 341 -23.30 -3.24 21.82
CA HIS A 341 -24.22 -2.48 21.01
C HIS A 341 -24.01 -0.99 21.18
N VAL A 342 -23.73 -0.31 20.06
CA VAL A 342 -23.34 1.09 20.02
C VAL A 342 -24.22 1.84 19.02
N PHE A 343 -24.75 2.98 19.44
CA PHE A 343 -25.45 3.93 18.59
C PHE A 343 -24.47 4.90 17.94
N ARG A 344 -24.64 5.15 16.64
CA ARG A 344 -23.89 6.18 15.91
C ARG A 344 -24.64 7.50 15.94
N GLY A 345 -24.41 8.31 16.96
CA GLY A 345 -25.10 9.60 17.16
C GLY A 345 -24.78 10.22 18.51
N GLU A 346 -25.55 11.21 18.90
CA GLU A 346 -25.40 11.95 20.14
C GLU A 346 -26.01 11.21 21.33
N ARG A 347 -25.29 11.25 22.47
CA ARG A 347 -25.79 10.65 23.72
C ARG A 347 -27.12 11.27 24.18
N GLN A 348 -27.23 12.58 24.08
CA GLN A 348 -28.43 13.30 24.53
C GLN A 348 -29.66 12.89 23.72
N ASP A 349 -29.51 12.71 22.39
CA ASP A 349 -30.63 12.31 21.52
C ASP A 349 -31.04 10.86 21.78
N LEU A 350 -30.06 9.96 22.03
CA LEU A 350 -30.36 8.58 22.44
C LEU A 350 -31.07 8.54 23.80
N GLU A 351 -30.60 9.32 24.78
CA GLU A 351 -31.19 9.41 26.10
C GLU A 351 -32.61 10.01 26.02
N GLU A 352 -32.86 10.97 25.14
CA GLU A 352 -34.17 11.56 24.92
C GLU A 352 -35.15 10.54 24.26
N MET A 353 -34.70 9.80 23.23
CA MET A 353 -35.53 8.76 22.60
C MET A 353 -35.84 7.64 23.58
N LEU A 354 -34.86 7.08 24.25
CA LEU A 354 -35.02 6.00 25.22
C LEU A 354 -35.84 6.45 26.44
N GLY A 355 -35.58 7.68 26.91
CA GLY A 355 -36.35 8.27 28.03
C GLY A 355 -37.82 8.37 27.72
N ASN A 356 -38.19 8.88 26.55
CA ASN A 356 -39.58 8.97 26.12
C ASN A 356 -40.26 7.60 25.99
N LEU A 357 -39.58 6.61 25.40
CA LEU A 357 -40.13 5.27 25.22
C LEU A 357 -40.26 4.52 26.54
N MET A 358 -39.22 4.57 27.38
CA MET A 358 -39.26 3.88 28.70
C MET A 358 -40.18 4.55 29.69
N ASP A 359 -40.32 5.91 29.70
CA ASP A 359 -41.29 6.61 30.53
C ASP A 359 -42.75 6.28 30.09
N ASN A 360 -42.95 6.19 28.75
CA ASN A 360 -44.23 5.74 28.21
C ASN A 360 -44.55 4.32 28.70
N ALA A 361 -43.61 3.37 28.58
CA ALA A 361 -43.80 2.02 29.11
C ALA A 361 -44.08 2.04 30.63
N CYS A 362 -43.35 2.84 31.43
CA CYS A 362 -43.64 2.98 32.87
C CYS A 362 -45.02 3.51 33.18
N LYS A 363 -45.58 4.42 32.38
CA LYS A 363 -46.91 4.98 32.57
C LYS A 363 -48.01 3.96 32.32
N TRP A 364 -47.85 3.10 31.33
CA TRP A 364 -48.89 2.20 30.86
C TRP A 364 -48.75 0.77 31.37
N ALA A 365 -47.54 0.31 31.71
CA ALA A 365 -47.32 -1.04 32.22
C ALA A 365 -48.18 -1.30 33.48
N ARG A 366 -48.62 -2.53 33.64
CA ARG A 366 -49.18 -3.01 34.88
C ARG A 366 -48.09 -3.34 35.88
N ARG A 367 -47.06 -4.07 35.42
CA ARG A 367 -45.95 -4.50 36.27
C ARG A 367 -44.63 -4.75 35.50
N GLN A 368 -44.69 -5.19 34.26
CA GLN A 368 -43.53 -5.69 33.55
C GLN A 368 -43.13 -4.79 32.36
N ILE A 369 -41.87 -4.47 32.28
CA ILE A 369 -41.24 -3.73 31.18
C ILE A 369 -40.05 -4.49 30.71
N SER A 370 -39.95 -4.80 29.40
CA SER A 370 -38.80 -5.46 28.76
C SER A 370 -38.11 -4.49 27.83
N VAL A 371 -36.73 -4.44 27.93
CA VAL A 371 -35.90 -3.67 27.02
C VAL A 371 -34.85 -4.61 26.43
N LYS A 372 -34.88 -4.77 25.10
CA LYS A 372 -33.93 -5.64 24.37
C LYS A 372 -33.21 -4.86 23.30
N SER A 373 -31.97 -5.26 22.99
CA SER A 373 -31.24 -4.72 21.85
C SER A 373 -30.76 -5.80 20.90
N GLY A 374 -30.75 -5.52 19.60
CA GLY A 374 -30.20 -6.33 18.54
C GLY A 374 -29.37 -5.50 17.57
N CYS A 375 -28.40 -6.09 16.90
CA CYS A 375 -27.64 -5.43 15.87
C CYS A 375 -27.50 -6.35 14.67
N GLU A 376 -28.06 -5.95 13.53
CA GLU A 376 -28.01 -6.69 12.27
C GLU A 376 -27.70 -5.73 11.12
N GLU A 377 -26.82 -6.13 10.21
CA GLU A 377 -26.47 -5.38 8.98
C GLU A 377 -26.14 -3.89 9.20
N GLY A 378 -25.49 -3.53 10.33
CA GLY A 378 -25.16 -2.14 10.64
C GLY A 378 -26.34 -1.31 11.17
N ARG A 379 -27.46 -1.95 11.50
CA ARG A 379 -28.61 -1.36 12.17
C ARG A 379 -28.73 -1.86 13.59
N LEU A 380 -28.93 -0.92 14.51
CA LEU A 380 -29.20 -1.15 15.92
C LEU A 380 -30.71 -1.09 16.12
N THR A 381 -31.31 -2.17 16.63
CA THR A 381 -32.72 -2.22 16.99
C THR A 381 -32.85 -2.28 18.51
N ILE A 382 -33.64 -1.37 19.09
CA ILE A 382 -33.97 -1.36 20.52
C ILE A 382 -35.45 -1.56 20.65
N THR A 383 -35.86 -2.64 21.30
CA THR A 383 -37.25 -3.01 21.49
C THR A 383 -37.65 -2.79 22.95
N ILE A 384 -38.68 -2.01 23.18
CA ILE A 384 -39.25 -1.74 24.51
C ILE A 384 -40.67 -2.26 24.51
N GLU A 385 -41.01 -3.15 25.45
CA GLU A 385 -42.29 -3.79 25.58
C GLU A 385 -42.86 -3.60 27.00
N ASP A 386 -44.16 -3.43 27.11
CA ASP A 386 -44.87 -3.37 28.38
C ASP A 386 -46.02 -4.41 28.44
N ASP A 387 -46.55 -4.62 29.64
CA ASP A 387 -47.71 -5.49 29.94
C ASP A 387 -49.02 -4.69 30.16
N GLY A 388 -49.06 -3.47 29.62
CA GLY A 388 -50.22 -2.57 29.73
C GLY A 388 -51.43 -3.00 28.90
N PRO A 389 -52.37 -2.11 28.68
CA PRO A 389 -53.55 -2.38 27.86
C PRO A 389 -53.27 -2.43 26.35
N GLY A 390 -52.05 -1.95 25.92
CA GLY A 390 -51.72 -1.82 24.52
C GLY A 390 -52.54 -0.75 23.78
N LEU A 391 -52.40 -0.75 22.45
CA LEU A 391 -53.22 0.10 21.55
C LEU A 391 -53.93 -0.78 20.52
N PRO A 392 -55.19 -0.49 20.19
CA PRO A 392 -55.89 -1.14 19.08
C PRO A 392 -55.13 -0.93 17.75
N ALA A 393 -55.16 -1.94 16.87
CA ALA A 393 -54.40 -1.90 15.59
C ALA A 393 -54.76 -0.66 14.74
N GLU A 394 -55.99 -0.22 14.80
CA GLU A 394 -56.49 0.97 14.08
C GLU A 394 -55.89 2.29 14.59
N GLN A 395 -55.41 2.31 15.84
CA GLN A 395 -54.86 3.49 16.51
C GLN A 395 -53.35 3.55 16.45
N LEU A 396 -52.63 2.42 16.14
CA LEU A 396 -51.20 2.36 16.08
C LEU A 396 -50.60 3.35 15.08
N GLY A 397 -51.22 3.49 13.89
CA GLY A 397 -50.77 4.43 12.86
C GLY A 397 -50.89 5.90 13.25
N GLY A 398 -51.88 6.24 14.08
CA GLY A 398 -52.10 7.59 14.58
C GLY A 398 -51.31 7.94 15.84
N ALA A 399 -50.74 6.96 16.53
CA ALA A 399 -50.06 7.16 17.81
C ALA A 399 -48.73 7.93 17.71
N LEU A 400 -48.13 7.93 16.53
CA LEU A 400 -46.91 8.70 16.22
C LEU A 400 -47.25 10.16 15.83
N ALA A 401 -48.51 10.49 15.61
CA ALA A 401 -48.89 11.85 15.29
C ALA A 401 -48.75 12.76 16.52
N PRO A 402 -48.25 14.00 16.31
CA PRO A 402 -48.05 14.94 17.39
C PRO A 402 -49.33 15.28 18.16
N GLY A 403 -49.33 15.10 19.50
CA GLY A 403 -50.48 15.38 20.37
C GLY A 403 -51.52 14.29 20.41
N ALA A 404 -51.27 13.11 19.83
CA ALA A 404 -52.15 11.96 19.95
C ALA A 404 -52.25 11.52 21.43
N ARG A 405 -53.48 11.54 21.98
CA ARG A 405 -53.78 11.06 23.35
C ARG A 405 -54.98 10.13 23.25
N PHE A 406 -54.82 8.90 23.70
CA PHE A 406 -55.83 7.87 23.66
C PHE A 406 -56.56 7.69 25.00
N ASP A 407 -56.00 8.27 26.08
CA ASP A 407 -56.61 8.33 27.40
C ASP A 407 -56.27 9.66 28.07
N GLU A 408 -57.32 10.43 28.45
CA GLU A 408 -57.17 11.73 29.13
C GLU A 408 -56.86 11.59 30.63
N LYS A 409 -57.04 10.40 31.19
CA LYS A 409 -56.85 10.15 32.62
C LYS A 409 -55.40 9.99 33.01
N VAL A 410 -54.51 9.65 32.07
CA VAL A 410 -53.08 9.50 32.32
C VAL A 410 -52.37 10.81 32.04
N PRO A 411 -51.60 11.36 33.00
CA PRO A 411 -50.89 12.61 32.81
C PRO A 411 -49.81 12.48 31.73
N GLY A 412 -49.86 13.35 30.70
CA GLY A 412 -48.90 13.35 29.61
C GLY A 412 -49.24 14.35 28.52
N THR A 413 -48.25 14.81 27.78
CA THR A 413 -48.39 15.80 26.71
C THR A 413 -48.78 15.21 25.36
N GLY A 414 -48.72 13.88 25.19
CA GLY A 414 -48.93 13.20 23.90
C GLY A 414 -47.83 13.45 22.89
N LEU A 415 -46.68 13.95 23.33
CA LEU A 415 -45.55 14.35 22.45
C LEU A 415 -44.39 13.35 22.40
N GLY A 416 -44.28 12.44 23.38
CA GLY A 416 -43.12 11.57 23.53
C GLY A 416 -42.86 10.68 22.31
N LEU A 417 -43.87 10.00 21.79
CA LEU A 417 -43.74 9.14 20.60
C LEU A 417 -43.44 9.93 19.32
N ALA A 418 -44.00 11.13 19.18
CA ALA A 418 -43.72 12.02 18.06
C ALA A 418 -42.27 12.53 18.08
N ILE A 419 -41.75 12.87 19.26
CA ILE A 419 -40.32 13.25 19.44
C ILE A 419 -39.39 12.09 19.03
N VAL A 420 -39.72 10.88 19.46
CA VAL A 420 -38.91 9.70 19.09
C VAL A 420 -38.95 9.44 17.58
N HIS A 421 -40.15 9.57 16.96
CA HIS A 421 -40.30 9.44 15.50
C HIS A 421 -39.43 10.46 14.74
N ASP A 422 -39.50 11.73 15.16
CA ASP A 422 -38.75 12.80 14.52
C ASP A 422 -37.23 12.64 14.71
N LEU A 423 -36.77 12.34 15.94
CA LEU A 423 -35.37 12.10 16.24
C LEU A 423 -34.83 10.87 15.49
N ALA A 424 -35.56 9.76 15.48
CA ALA A 424 -35.15 8.57 14.73
C ALA A 424 -34.97 8.90 13.24
N GLY A 425 -35.92 9.66 12.64
CA GLY A 425 -35.85 10.10 11.25
C GLY A 425 -34.61 10.94 10.93
N LEU A 426 -34.18 11.80 11.84
CA LEU A 426 -32.95 12.60 11.68
C LEU A 426 -31.66 11.71 11.53
N TYR A 427 -31.66 10.57 12.19
CA TYR A 427 -30.58 9.58 12.09
C TYR A 427 -30.83 8.51 11.02
N SER A 428 -31.75 8.74 10.06
CA SER A 428 -32.13 7.76 9.03
C SER A 428 -32.62 6.43 9.64
N GLY A 429 -33.13 6.50 10.86
CA GLY A 429 -33.77 5.42 11.59
C GLY A 429 -35.29 5.45 11.47
N SER A 430 -35.96 4.64 12.25
CA SER A 430 -37.44 4.57 12.31
C SER A 430 -37.90 4.05 13.65
N ILE A 431 -39.17 4.34 13.98
CA ILE A 431 -39.89 3.71 15.09
C ILE A 431 -41.09 2.96 14.53
N ALA A 432 -41.31 1.74 14.99
CA ALA A 432 -42.48 0.94 14.70
C ALA A 432 -43.23 0.59 16.02
N LEU A 433 -44.54 0.67 16.01
CA LEU A 433 -45.38 0.29 17.15
C LEU A 433 -46.13 -0.99 16.80
N GLY A 434 -46.31 -1.86 17.79
CA GLY A 434 -47.00 -3.13 17.63
C GLY A 434 -47.53 -3.68 18.96
N SER A 435 -48.11 -4.87 18.92
CA SER A 435 -48.53 -5.57 20.12
C SER A 435 -47.36 -6.23 20.82
N SER A 436 -47.25 -6.05 22.14
CA SER A 436 -46.22 -6.67 22.97
C SER A 436 -46.51 -8.15 23.21
N SER A 437 -45.45 -8.94 23.31
CA SER A 437 -45.49 -10.33 23.77
C SER A 437 -45.98 -10.45 25.22
N LEU A 438 -45.90 -9.36 26.00
CA LEU A 438 -46.37 -9.24 27.38
C LEU A 438 -47.85 -8.82 27.47
N GLY A 439 -48.51 -8.50 26.35
CA GLY A 439 -49.91 -8.12 26.25
C GLY A 439 -50.19 -6.61 26.10
N GLY A 440 -49.15 -5.76 26.20
CA GLY A 440 -49.22 -4.31 26.07
C GLY A 440 -48.73 -3.76 24.73
N LEU A 441 -48.00 -2.65 24.75
CA LEU A 441 -47.38 -2.00 23.61
C LEU A 441 -45.96 -2.48 23.40
N ARG A 442 -45.60 -2.73 22.14
CA ARG A 442 -44.21 -2.91 21.66
C ARG A 442 -43.81 -1.69 20.86
N ALA A 443 -42.75 -1.04 21.27
CA ALA A 443 -42.08 0.01 20.50
C ALA A 443 -40.70 -0.49 20.04
N GLU A 444 -40.50 -0.50 18.73
CA GLU A 444 -39.23 -0.94 18.09
C GLU A 444 -38.57 0.26 17.43
N LEU A 445 -37.44 0.67 18.00
CA LEU A 445 -36.63 1.79 17.56
C LEU A 445 -35.42 1.26 16.78
N THR A 446 -35.31 1.59 15.48
CA THR A 446 -34.20 1.23 14.61
C THR A 446 -33.33 2.44 14.35
N LEU A 447 -32.02 2.33 14.60
CA LEU A 447 -31.04 3.40 14.49
C LEU A 447 -29.78 2.91 13.76
N PRO A 448 -28.88 3.80 13.28
CA PRO A 448 -27.59 3.39 12.74
C PRO A 448 -26.69 2.84 13.86
N ALA A 449 -26.10 1.64 13.64
CA ALA A 449 -25.09 1.06 14.52
C ALA A 449 -23.75 1.75 14.32
N GLY A 450 -22.97 1.84 15.41
CA GLY A 450 -21.69 2.51 15.44
C GLY A 450 -20.46 1.59 15.37
#